data_bfedb18ce2bf4314de4a807c24b82c13
#
_entry.id   bfedb18ce2bf4314de4a807c24b82c13
#
_cell.length_a   1.000
_cell.length_b   1.000
_cell.length_c   1.000
_cell.angle_alpha   90.00
_cell.angle_beta   90.00
_cell.angle_gamma   90.00
#
_symmetry.space_group_name_H-M   'P 1'
#
loop_
_entity.id
_entity.type
_entity.pdbx_description
1 polymer ?
#
loop_
_entity_poly.entity_id
_entity_poly.type
_entity_poly.pdbx_seq_one_letter_code
_entity_poly.pdbx_strand_id
1 'polypeptide(L)'
;MSQTPYGGPYPPERSGPSSYGQQPYGNQPYGQPSYDSYDGGYVHVPSEAADLPLASIWRRAGARLADAGLTWAAGFAVVFPITLGAIGVQKEGDPWSTPILVTTFIVMSVLPFIYEAVLLTMSGQTLGKRLLGLSVVDVDPAGEPIGMTKAVWRSAINNVVYQLGIFFFLLIGVATPFVYALLGIFFAAIGVLVSYLWAIWDQPLHQALHDRFAGTVVIDDRVEYEEE
;
A
#
# COMPACT_ATOMS: atom_id res chain seq x y z
N MET A 1 13.24 76.44 -34.80
CA MET A 1 14.10 75.36 -35.30
C MET A 1 14.13 74.31 -34.22
N SER A 2 13.68 73.13 -34.31
CA SER A 2 13.30 72.21 -35.35
C SER A 2 12.47 71.11 -34.64
N GLN A 3 11.31 70.82 -35.19
CA GLN A 3 10.40 69.76 -34.75
C GLN A 3 10.97 68.41 -35.22
N THR A 4 10.81 67.34 -34.44
CA THR A 4 10.71 65.96 -34.98
C THR A 4 9.57 65.21 -34.28
N PRO A 5 8.59 64.69 -35.04
CA PRO A 5 7.55 63.85 -34.49
C PRO A 5 7.97 62.39 -34.61
N TYR A 6 7.84 61.63 -33.52
CA TYR A 6 7.91 60.16 -33.56
C TYR A 6 6.47 59.61 -33.57
N GLY A 7 5.99 59.31 -34.76
CA GLY A 7 4.86 58.42 -34.97
C GLY A 7 5.36 57.09 -35.52
N GLY A 8 5.39 56.05 -34.68
CA GLY A 8 5.59 54.67 -35.13
C GLY A 8 4.24 54.00 -35.40
N PRO A 9 4.14 53.19 -36.46
CA PRO A 9 2.89 52.53 -36.79
C PRO A 9 2.57 51.36 -35.84
N TYR A 10 1.32 51.36 -35.35
CA TYR A 10 0.76 50.21 -34.63
C TYR A 10 0.69 49.01 -35.57
N PRO A 11 1.03 47.77 -35.10
CA PRO A 11 0.80 46.59 -35.90
C PRO A 11 -0.71 46.31 -36.02
N PRO A 12 -1.19 45.78 -37.16
CA PRO A 12 -2.61 45.56 -37.39
C PRO A 12 -3.13 44.40 -36.49
N GLU A 13 -4.28 44.65 -35.87
CA GLU A 13 -5.08 43.61 -35.23
C GLU A 13 -5.38 42.48 -36.23
N ARG A 14 -4.90 41.29 -35.96
CA ARG A 14 -5.33 40.09 -36.65
C ARG A 14 -6.68 39.66 -36.09
N SER A 15 -7.74 40.13 -36.74
CA SER A 15 -9.06 39.50 -36.66
C SER A 15 -9.01 38.15 -37.40
N GLY A 16 -8.71 37.06 -36.66
CA GLY A 16 -8.94 35.73 -37.16
C GLY A 16 -10.38 35.32 -36.89
N PRO A 17 -11.07 34.68 -37.84
CA PRO A 17 -12.42 34.18 -37.60
C PRO A 17 -12.39 33.04 -36.60
N SER A 18 -13.19 33.15 -35.54
CA SER A 18 -13.48 32.08 -34.61
C SER A 18 -14.25 30.98 -35.35
N SER A 19 -13.54 29.97 -35.84
CA SER A 19 -14.19 28.74 -36.29
C SER A 19 -14.60 27.94 -35.04
N TYR A 20 -15.83 28.12 -34.61
CA TYR A 20 -16.51 27.11 -33.80
C TYR A 20 -16.71 25.88 -34.68
N GLY A 21 -15.67 25.06 -34.77
CA GLY A 21 -15.76 23.70 -35.29
C GLY A 21 -16.59 22.86 -34.32
N GLN A 22 -17.85 22.61 -34.70
CA GLN A 22 -18.64 21.53 -34.11
C GLN A 22 -17.85 20.23 -34.31
N GLN A 23 -17.29 19.71 -33.25
CA GLN A 23 -16.79 18.33 -33.25
C GLN A 23 -18.01 17.40 -33.36
N PRO A 24 -17.98 16.42 -34.28
CA PRO A 24 -19.02 15.40 -34.34
C PRO A 24 -19.06 14.64 -33.00
N TYR A 25 -20.26 14.48 -32.46
CA TYR A 25 -20.51 13.53 -31.36
C TYR A 25 -20.17 12.13 -31.83
N GLY A 26 -18.90 11.78 -31.79
CA GLY A 26 -18.42 10.38 -31.87
C GLY A 26 -18.60 9.73 -30.51
N ASN A 27 -19.21 8.56 -30.52
CA ASN A 27 -19.41 7.68 -29.37
C ASN A 27 -18.10 7.52 -28.59
N GLN A 28 -17.91 8.32 -27.53
CA GLN A 28 -16.94 8.00 -26.52
C GLN A 28 -17.57 6.92 -25.64
N PRO A 29 -16.91 5.77 -25.45
CA PRO A 29 -17.29 4.83 -24.40
C PRO A 29 -17.23 5.58 -23.08
N TYR A 30 -18.20 5.40 -22.24
CA TYR A 30 -18.45 6.05 -20.95
C TYR A 30 -17.18 6.54 -20.26
N GLY A 31 -17.06 7.87 -20.19
CA GLY A 31 -15.87 8.63 -19.95
C GLY A 31 -15.05 8.21 -18.74
N GLN A 32 -13.83 7.88 -19.00
CA GLN A 32 -12.78 8.10 -18.04
C GLN A 32 -12.66 9.61 -17.83
N PRO A 33 -12.75 10.13 -16.59
CA PRO A 33 -12.48 11.52 -16.33
C PRO A 33 -11.04 11.81 -16.79
N SER A 34 -10.88 12.83 -17.65
CA SER A 34 -9.55 13.32 -17.97
C SER A 34 -8.95 13.92 -16.71
N TYR A 35 -7.95 13.25 -16.14
CA TYR A 35 -7.29 13.62 -14.88
C TYR A 35 -6.38 14.84 -14.99
N ASP A 36 -6.28 15.47 -16.16
CA ASP A 36 -5.44 16.66 -16.42
C ASP A 36 -5.92 17.94 -15.74
N SER A 37 -7.03 17.92 -14.96
CA SER A 37 -7.67 19.14 -14.45
C SER A 37 -7.66 19.31 -12.94
N TYR A 38 -6.96 18.45 -12.16
CA TYR A 38 -6.91 18.62 -10.71
C TYR A 38 -5.62 19.31 -10.25
N ASP A 39 -5.57 20.64 -10.47
CA ASP A 39 -4.58 21.54 -9.86
C ASP A 39 -4.94 21.79 -8.39
N GLY A 40 -4.80 20.79 -7.57
CA GLY A 40 -5.15 20.84 -6.15
C GLY A 40 -4.22 19.98 -5.28
N GLY A 41 -2.88 20.17 -5.39
CA GLY A 41 -1.92 19.61 -4.41
C GLY A 41 -1.87 18.07 -4.35
N TYR A 42 -2.42 17.37 -5.31
CA TYR A 42 -2.45 15.92 -5.38
C TYR A 42 -1.21 15.40 -6.10
N VAL A 43 -0.68 14.30 -5.60
CA VAL A 43 0.42 13.56 -6.24
C VAL A 43 0.03 13.31 -7.70
N HIS A 44 0.85 13.77 -8.63
CA HIS A 44 0.67 13.51 -10.06
C HIS A 44 0.66 12.00 -10.29
N VAL A 45 -0.49 11.47 -10.71
CA VAL A 45 -0.62 10.05 -11.08
C VAL A 45 -0.35 9.98 -12.58
N PRO A 46 0.69 9.25 -13.03
CA PRO A 46 0.93 9.06 -14.45
C PRO A 46 -0.32 8.45 -15.12
N SER A 47 -0.69 8.93 -16.29
CA SER A 47 -1.83 8.41 -17.05
C SER A 47 -1.72 6.89 -17.30
N GLU A 48 -0.53 6.42 -17.56
CA GLU A 48 -0.22 5.00 -17.75
C GLU A 48 -0.54 4.12 -16.53
N ALA A 49 -0.42 4.67 -15.31
CA ALA A 49 -0.75 3.93 -14.09
C ALA A 49 -2.27 3.74 -13.91
N ALA A 50 -3.08 4.61 -14.51
CA ALA A 50 -4.54 4.49 -14.46
C ALA A 50 -5.08 3.35 -15.37
N ASP A 51 -4.31 2.96 -16.38
CA ASP A 51 -4.67 1.89 -17.34
C ASP A 51 -4.27 0.48 -16.83
N LEU A 52 -3.58 0.39 -15.69
CA LEU A 52 -3.20 -0.90 -15.10
C LEU A 52 -4.43 -1.71 -14.64
N PRO A 53 -4.42 -3.06 -14.81
CA PRO A 53 -5.51 -3.93 -14.37
C PRO A 53 -5.52 -4.04 -12.84
N LEU A 54 -6.19 -3.12 -12.17
CA LEU A 54 -6.21 -3.04 -10.72
C LEU A 54 -6.89 -4.24 -10.07
N ALA A 55 -6.25 -4.82 -9.07
CA ALA A 55 -6.83 -5.92 -8.30
C ALA A 55 -8.02 -5.45 -7.46
N SER A 56 -9.08 -6.25 -7.39
CA SER A 56 -10.23 -5.95 -6.54
C SER A 56 -9.85 -5.97 -5.04
N ILE A 57 -10.52 -5.14 -4.25
CA ILE A 57 -10.28 -5.01 -2.79
C ILE A 57 -10.46 -6.36 -2.09
N TRP A 58 -11.47 -7.14 -2.47
CA TRP A 58 -11.75 -8.45 -1.87
C TRP A 58 -10.63 -9.45 -2.10
N ARG A 59 -10.02 -9.44 -3.29
CA ARG A 59 -8.89 -10.32 -3.60
C ARG A 59 -7.63 -9.89 -2.86
N ARG A 60 -7.38 -8.59 -2.75
CA ARG A 60 -6.30 -8.04 -1.92
C ARG A 60 -6.48 -8.44 -0.45
N ALA A 61 -7.70 -8.36 0.09
CA ALA A 61 -8.02 -8.80 1.44
C ALA A 61 -7.81 -10.31 1.62
N GLY A 62 -8.27 -11.14 0.67
CA GLY A 62 -8.05 -12.58 0.68
C GLY A 62 -6.57 -12.96 0.66
N ALA A 63 -5.77 -12.32 -0.21
CA ALA A 63 -4.32 -12.51 -0.24
C ALA A 63 -3.67 -12.17 1.11
N ARG A 64 -4.13 -11.10 1.74
CA ARG A 64 -3.60 -10.66 3.03
C ARG A 64 -3.95 -11.62 4.16
N LEU A 65 -5.17 -12.17 4.16
CA LEU A 65 -5.57 -13.18 5.13
C LEU A 65 -4.72 -14.45 4.98
N ALA A 66 -4.44 -14.88 3.74
CA ALA A 66 -3.56 -16.02 3.49
C ALA A 66 -2.13 -15.75 3.99
N ASP A 67 -1.56 -14.59 3.68
CA ASP A 67 -0.23 -14.19 4.18
C ASP A 67 -0.18 -14.10 5.70
N ALA A 68 -1.22 -13.52 6.32
CA ALA A 68 -1.33 -13.44 7.77
C ALA A 68 -1.39 -14.84 8.40
N GLY A 69 -2.24 -15.72 7.88
CA GLY A 69 -2.33 -17.10 8.36
C GLY A 69 -0.99 -17.84 8.29
N LEU A 70 -0.27 -17.69 7.17
CA LEU A 70 1.03 -18.30 6.96
C LEU A 70 2.09 -17.76 7.93
N THR A 71 2.20 -16.45 8.07
CA THR A 71 3.18 -15.81 8.95
C THR A 71 2.91 -16.07 10.42
N TRP A 72 1.62 -16.13 10.82
CA TRP A 72 1.23 -16.52 12.16
C TRP A 72 1.56 -17.98 12.44
N ALA A 73 1.25 -18.89 11.52
CA ALA A 73 1.59 -20.32 11.67
C ALA A 73 3.12 -20.52 11.81
N ALA A 74 3.91 -19.83 10.96
CA ALA A 74 5.37 -19.87 11.05
C ALA A 74 5.88 -19.26 12.36
N GLY A 75 5.33 -18.13 12.78
CA GLY A 75 5.67 -17.49 14.06
C GLY A 75 5.40 -18.40 15.25
N PHE A 76 4.23 -19.03 15.30
CA PHE A 76 3.90 -20.01 16.34
C PHE A 76 4.82 -21.22 16.31
N ALA A 77 5.18 -21.74 15.14
CA ALA A 77 6.11 -22.85 15.00
C ALA A 77 7.50 -22.54 15.60
N VAL A 78 7.91 -21.27 15.59
CA VAL A 78 9.17 -20.82 16.19
C VAL A 78 8.99 -20.53 17.68
N VAL A 79 7.97 -19.77 18.06
CA VAL A 79 7.76 -19.32 19.45
C VAL A 79 7.38 -20.48 20.37
N PHE A 80 6.57 -21.42 19.91
CA PHE A 80 6.05 -22.51 20.73
C PHE A 80 7.15 -23.41 21.35
N PRO A 81 8.11 -23.96 20.58
CA PRO A 81 9.18 -24.77 21.15
C PRO A 81 10.11 -23.95 22.07
N ILE A 82 10.34 -22.66 21.76
CA ILE A 82 11.14 -21.79 22.64
C ILE A 82 10.44 -21.60 23.99
N THR A 83 9.13 -21.37 23.95
CA THR A 83 8.31 -21.22 25.17
C THR A 83 8.32 -22.50 26.00
N LEU A 84 8.12 -23.66 25.37
CA LEU A 84 8.17 -24.95 26.06
C LEU A 84 9.56 -25.22 26.70
N GLY A 85 10.63 -24.90 25.96
CA GLY A 85 11.99 -25.02 26.47
C GLY A 85 12.24 -24.08 27.66
N ALA A 86 11.80 -22.85 27.58
CA ALA A 86 11.94 -21.89 28.67
C ALA A 86 11.17 -22.31 29.94
N ILE A 87 9.91 -22.77 29.78
CA ILE A 87 9.11 -23.29 30.90
C ILE A 87 9.76 -24.54 31.50
N GLY A 88 10.31 -25.44 30.68
CA GLY A 88 10.99 -26.65 31.14
C GLY A 88 12.27 -26.40 31.95
N VAL A 89 12.95 -25.28 31.70
CA VAL A 89 14.18 -24.89 32.43
C VAL A 89 13.87 -24.05 33.66
N GLN A 90 12.80 -23.29 33.65
CA GLN A 90 12.35 -22.45 34.76
C GLN A 90 11.52 -23.33 35.74
N LYS A 91 12.00 -23.55 36.95
CA LYS A 91 11.28 -24.32 37.98
C LYS A 91 9.97 -23.66 38.44
N GLU A 92 9.79 -22.38 38.17
CA GLU A 92 8.57 -21.61 38.38
C GLU A 92 8.11 -21.11 37.01
N GLY A 93 7.23 -21.88 36.37
CA GLY A 93 6.77 -21.60 35.04
C GLY A 93 5.81 -20.43 34.95
N ASP A 94 6.32 -19.20 34.94
CA ASP A 94 5.57 -18.04 34.52
C ASP A 94 5.63 -17.94 32.97
N PRO A 95 4.53 -18.27 32.26
CA PRO A 95 4.50 -18.14 30.79
C PRO A 95 4.67 -16.69 30.30
N TRP A 96 4.58 -15.76 31.21
CA TRP A 96 4.75 -14.32 30.96
C TRP A 96 6.12 -13.80 31.36
N SER A 97 7.10 -14.69 31.52
CA SER A 97 8.46 -14.25 31.80
C SER A 97 8.99 -13.31 30.72
N THR A 98 9.76 -12.31 31.13
CA THR A 98 10.30 -11.28 30.23
C THR A 98 11.01 -11.86 28.98
N PRO A 99 11.85 -12.92 29.08
CA PRO A 99 12.49 -13.53 27.92
C PRO A 99 11.48 -14.10 26.90
N ILE A 100 10.41 -14.75 27.35
CA ILE A 100 9.37 -15.30 26.47
C ILE A 100 8.64 -14.17 25.76
N LEU A 101 8.24 -13.11 26.47
CA LEU A 101 7.56 -11.97 25.89
C LEU A 101 8.42 -11.25 24.86
N VAL A 102 9.69 -10.99 25.18
CA VAL A 102 10.63 -10.34 24.25
C VAL A 102 10.85 -11.18 22.99
N THR A 103 11.06 -12.49 23.16
CA THR A 103 11.24 -13.40 22.02
C THR A 103 9.99 -13.43 21.14
N THR A 104 8.82 -13.56 21.76
CA THR A 104 7.54 -13.54 21.04
C THR A 104 7.36 -12.23 20.27
N PHE A 105 7.64 -11.10 20.91
CA PHE A 105 7.57 -9.79 20.26
C PHE A 105 8.50 -9.69 19.06
N ILE A 106 9.77 -10.08 19.24
CA ILE A 106 10.76 -10.02 18.15
C ILE A 106 10.32 -10.92 16.98
N VAL A 107 9.99 -12.17 17.25
CA VAL A 107 9.62 -13.12 16.18
C VAL A 107 8.36 -12.66 15.45
N MET A 108 7.31 -12.32 16.20
CA MET A 108 6.04 -11.91 15.60
C MET A 108 6.08 -10.55 14.91
N SER A 109 7.04 -9.69 15.24
CA SER A 109 7.23 -8.39 14.57
C SER A 109 8.15 -8.48 13.35
N VAL A 110 9.25 -9.21 13.48
CA VAL A 110 10.31 -9.25 12.45
C VAL A 110 9.97 -10.23 11.33
N LEU A 111 9.36 -11.37 11.67
CA LEU A 111 9.05 -12.40 10.68
C LEU A 111 8.11 -11.90 9.55
N PRO A 112 6.96 -11.28 9.84
CA PRO A 112 6.08 -10.77 8.80
C PRO A 112 6.73 -9.69 7.94
N PHE A 113 7.54 -8.82 8.57
CA PHE A 113 8.27 -7.77 7.88
C PHE A 113 9.29 -8.33 6.89
N ILE A 114 10.17 -9.25 7.35
CA ILE A 114 11.18 -9.88 6.48
C ILE A 114 10.50 -10.68 5.38
N TYR A 115 9.49 -11.47 5.72
CA TYR A 115 8.71 -12.25 4.76
C TYR A 115 8.17 -11.37 3.62
N GLU A 116 7.49 -10.27 3.95
CA GLU A 116 6.91 -9.38 2.96
C GLU A 116 8.00 -8.66 2.16
N ALA A 117 9.00 -8.07 2.82
CA ALA A 117 10.07 -7.32 2.17
C ALA A 117 10.87 -8.17 1.19
N VAL A 118 11.28 -9.38 1.60
CA VAL A 118 12.06 -10.30 0.75
C VAL A 118 11.26 -10.75 -0.46
N LEU A 119 10.03 -11.23 -0.26
CA LEU A 119 9.22 -11.75 -1.36
C LEU A 119 8.82 -10.66 -2.35
N LEU A 120 8.50 -9.46 -1.88
CA LEU A 120 8.21 -8.35 -2.77
C LEU A 120 9.44 -7.91 -3.57
N THR A 121 10.62 -7.90 -2.95
CA THR A 121 11.87 -7.56 -3.67
C THR A 121 12.22 -8.61 -4.73
N MET A 122 12.00 -9.90 -4.44
CA MET A 122 12.40 -10.99 -5.33
C MET A 122 11.41 -11.23 -6.48
N SER A 123 10.13 -11.09 -6.21
CA SER A 123 9.07 -11.51 -7.15
C SER A 123 7.92 -10.53 -7.31
N GLY A 124 7.92 -9.39 -6.60
CA GLY A 124 6.77 -8.49 -6.58
C GLY A 124 5.51 -9.06 -5.92
N GLN A 125 5.59 -10.28 -5.38
CA GLN A 125 4.43 -11.03 -4.87
C GLN A 125 4.75 -11.69 -3.53
N THR A 126 3.81 -11.62 -2.58
CA THR A 126 3.82 -12.52 -1.43
C THR A 126 3.15 -13.86 -1.79
N LEU A 127 3.29 -14.89 -0.97
CA LEU A 127 2.66 -16.18 -1.27
C LEU A 127 1.14 -16.09 -1.37
N GLY A 128 0.49 -15.33 -0.48
CA GLY A 128 -0.94 -15.11 -0.54
C GLY A 128 -1.38 -14.36 -1.81
N LYS A 129 -0.60 -13.37 -2.25
CA LYS A 129 -0.84 -12.68 -3.52
C LYS A 129 -0.64 -13.59 -4.71
N ARG A 130 0.43 -14.39 -4.71
CA ARG A 130 0.70 -15.36 -5.77
C ARG A 130 -0.42 -16.40 -5.91
N LEU A 131 -0.98 -16.89 -4.80
CA LEU A 131 -2.12 -17.80 -4.81
C LEU A 131 -3.36 -17.20 -5.47
N LEU A 132 -3.54 -15.90 -5.36
CA LEU A 132 -4.68 -15.18 -5.94
C LEU A 132 -4.34 -14.48 -7.27
N GLY A 133 -3.14 -14.69 -7.84
CA GLY A 133 -2.71 -14.07 -9.10
C GLY A 133 -2.65 -12.54 -8.98
N LEU A 134 -2.00 -12.03 -7.94
CA LEU A 134 -1.84 -10.60 -7.71
C LEU A 134 -0.35 -10.24 -7.65
N SER A 135 0.01 -9.11 -8.25
CA SER A 135 1.36 -8.52 -8.19
C SER A 135 1.35 -7.12 -7.62
N VAL A 136 2.47 -6.73 -7.06
CA VAL A 136 2.74 -5.34 -6.65
C VAL A 136 3.73 -4.76 -7.64
N VAL A 137 3.33 -3.67 -8.28
CA VAL A 137 4.14 -2.98 -9.28
C VAL A 137 4.33 -1.52 -8.90
N ASP A 138 5.23 -0.87 -9.58
CA ASP A 138 5.49 0.56 -9.42
C ASP A 138 4.39 1.39 -10.09
N VAL A 139 4.14 2.58 -9.53
CA VAL A 139 3.26 3.59 -10.15
C VAL A 139 4.04 4.43 -11.14
N ASP A 140 5.33 4.67 -10.87
CA ASP A 140 6.22 5.46 -11.73
C ASP A 140 7.63 4.87 -11.70
N PRO A 141 8.08 4.22 -12.80
CA PRO A 141 7.34 3.92 -14.04
C PRO A 141 6.22 2.88 -13.84
N ALA A 142 5.09 3.09 -14.54
CA ALA A 142 3.89 2.29 -14.35
C ALA A 142 4.08 0.83 -14.79
N GLY A 143 3.66 -0.11 -13.91
CA GLY A 143 3.70 -1.54 -14.20
C GLY A 143 5.07 -2.21 -14.05
N GLU A 144 6.14 -1.47 -13.78
CA GLU A 144 7.46 -2.07 -13.55
C GLU A 144 7.57 -2.78 -12.19
N PRO A 145 8.46 -3.78 -12.08
CA PRO A 145 8.74 -4.44 -10.81
C PRO A 145 9.26 -3.46 -9.75
N ILE A 146 8.76 -3.57 -8.54
CA ILE A 146 9.18 -2.68 -7.44
C ILE A 146 10.63 -2.94 -7.05
N GLY A 147 11.40 -1.86 -6.87
CA GLY A 147 12.76 -1.92 -6.36
C GLY A 147 12.80 -2.28 -4.86
N MET A 148 13.95 -2.78 -4.38
CA MET A 148 14.18 -3.16 -2.99
C MET A 148 13.78 -2.06 -2.00
N THR A 149 14.13 -0.81 -2.28
CA THR A 149 13.84 0.32 -1.39
C THR A 149 12.33 0.51 -1.19
N LYS A 150 11.55 0.48 -2.28
CA LYS A 150 10.09 0.60 -2.22
C LYS A 150 9.46 -0.61 -1.53
N ALA A 151 9.96 -1.83 -1.81
CA ALA A 151 9.49 -3.05 -1.17
C ALA A 151 9.70 -3.02 0.35
N VAL A 152 10.88 -2.65 0.82
CA VAL A 152 11.22 -2.54 2.24
C VAL A 152 10.39 -1.43 2.90
N TRP A 153 10.30 -0.26 2.29
CA TRP A 153 9.53 0.86 2.81
C TRP A 153 8.03 0.54 2.94
N ARG A 154 7.47 -0.06 1.90
CA ARG A 154 6.09 -0.55 1.90
C ARG A 154 5.83 -1.55 3.03
N SER A 155 6.71 -2.55 3.15
CA SER A 155 6.60 -3.56 4.20
C SER A 155 6.75 -2.96 5.59
N ALA A 156 7.63 -1.97 5.77
CA ALA A 156 7.81 -1.27 7.03
C ALA A 156 6.53 -0.53 7.45
N ILE A 157 5.95 0.28 6.55
CA ILE A 157 4.71 1.02 6.82
C ILE A 157 3.56 0.06 7.14
N ASN A 158 3.41 -0.99 6.33
CA ASN A 158 2.37 -1.98 6.53
C ASN A 158 2.48 -2.71 7.88
N ASN A 159 3.70 -2.98 8.34
CA ASN A 159 3.94 -3.68 9.60
C ASN A 159 3.96 -2.79 10.84
N VAL A 160 4.18 -1.46 10.72
CA VAL A 160 4.23 -0.54 11.87
C VAL A 160 2.97 -0.60 12.72
N VAL A 161 1.79 -0.56 12.09
CA VAL A 161 0.51 -0.60 12.82
C VAL A 161 0.32 -1.93 13.52
N TYR A 162 0.70 -3.03 12.86
CA TYR A 162 0.67 -4.38 13.40
C TYR A 162 1.64 -4.51 14.60
N GLN A 163 2.86 -3.99 14.47
CA GLN A 163 3.86 -4.00 15.53
C GLN A 163 3.43 -3.18 16.74
N LEU A 164 2.83 -2.02 16.53
CA LEU A 164 2.27 -1.22 17.62
C LEU A 164 1.18 -1.99 18.37
N GLY A 165 0.29 -2.70 17.67
CA GLY A 165 -0.72 -3.55 18.27
C GLY A 165 -0.10 -4.65 19.14
N ILE A 166 0.89 -5.37 18.63
CA ILE A 166 1.61 -6.40 19.39
C ILE A 166 2.34 -5.79 20.60
N PHE A 167 3.01 -4.65 20.41
CA PHE A 167 3.73 -3.98 21.49
C PHE A 167 2.78 -3.58 22.64
N PHE A 168 1.66 -2.97 22.32
CA PHE A 168 0.66 -2.63 23.33
C PHE A 168 0.06 -3.87 23.98
N PHE A 169 -0.21 -4.92 23.22
CA PHE A 169 -0.67 -6.20 23.76
C PHE A 169 0.31 -6.77 24.79
N LEU A 170 1.60 -6.79 24.49
CA LEU A 170 2.62 -7.32 25.38
C LEU A 170 2.86 -6.43 26.61
N LEU A 171 2.95 -5.10 26.39
CA LEU A 171 3.19 -4.13 27.44
C LEU A 171 2.08 -4.14 28.49
N ILE A 172 0.86 -4.32 28.08
CA ILE A 172 -0.34 -4.21 28.91
C ILE A 172 -0.76 -5.60 29.43
N GLY A 173 -0.48 -6.68 28.69
CA GLY A 173 -0.71 -8.06 29.11
C GLY A 173 0.08 -8.47 30.37
N VAL A 174 1.19 -7.76 30.64
CA VAL A 174 1.99 -7.95 31.86
C VAL A 174 1.31 -7.37 33.11
N ALA A 175 0.51 -6.30 32.96
CA ALA A 175 -0.06 -5.57 34.09
C ALA A 175 -1.46 -6.05 34.50
N THR A 176 -2.32 -6.43 33.51
CA THR A 176 -3.69 -6.90 33.78
C THR A 176 -4.20 -7.73 32.59
N PRO A 177 -4.31 -9.07 32.71
CA PRO A 177 -4.11 -9.97 31.57
C PRO A 177 -5.18 -9.95 30.48
N PHE A 178 -6.43 -9.60 30.72
CA PHE A 178 -7.47 -9.88 29.72
C PHE A 178 -8.01 -8.65 29.00
N VAL A 179 -8.35 -7.59 29.70
CA VAL A 179 -9.03 -6.40 29.11
C VAL A 179 -8.10 -5.66 28.15
N TYR A 180 -6.84 -5.56 28.48
CA TYR A 180 -5.86 -4.82 27.70
C TYR A 180 -5.36 -5.61 26.49
N ALA A 181 -5.35 -6.95 26.57
CA ALA A 181 -5.12 -7.81 25.41
C ALA A 181 -6.18 -7.56 24.34
N LEU A 182 -7.45 -7.47 24.74
CA LEU A 182 -8.55 -7.15 23.85
C LEU A 182 -8.42 -5.75 23.25
N LEU A 183 -7.99 -4.76 24.04
CA LEU A 183 -7.75 -3.39 23.56
C LEU A 183 -6.60 -3.35 22.56
N GLY A 184 -5.50 -4.07 22.80
CA GLY A 184 -4.38 -4.16 21.86
C GLY A 184 -4.79 -4.78 20.51
N ILE A 185 -5.55 -5.88 20.56
CA ILE A 185 -6.12 -6.51 19.35
C ILE A 185 -7.09 -5.55 18.65
N PHE A 186 -7.92 -4.84 19.38
CA PHE A 186 -8.87 -3.89 18.85
C PHE A 186 -8.17 -2.73 18.12
N PHE A 187 -7.15 -2.12 18.72
CA PHE A 187 -6.37 -1.06 18.06
C PHE A 187 -5.58 -1.56 16.86
N ALA A 188 -5.00 -2.77 16.93
CA ALA A 188 -4.34 -3.37 15.78
C ALA A 188 -5.33 -3.62 14.64
N ALA A 189 -6.52 -4.14 14.94
CA ALA A 189 -7.56 -4.38 13.96
C ALA A 189 -8.05 -3.07 13.31
N ILE A 190 -8.27 -2.01 14.10
CA ILE A 190 -8.63 -0.68 13.57
C ILE A 190 -7.54 -0.15 12.65
N GLY A 191 -6.26 -0.23 13.05
CA GLY A 191 -5.15 0.25 12.23
C GLY A 191 -5.06 -0.48 10.89
N VAL A 192 -5.22 -1.79 10.89
CA VAL A 192 -5.28 -2.60 9.68
C VAL A 192 -6.49 -2.20 8.83
N LEU A 193 -7.67 -2.08 9.42
CA LEU A 193 -8.89 -1.67 8.72
C LEU A 193 -8.72 -0.29 8.08
N VAL A 194 -8.24 0.70 8.81
CA VAL A 194 -8.03 2.06 8.28
C VAL A 194 -7.06 2.04 7.11
N SER A 195 -5.93 1.30 7.24
CA SER A 195 -4.94 1.20 6.16
C SER A 195 -5.52 0.61 4.87
N TYR A 196 -6.38 -0.42 4.98
CA TYR A 196 -6.98 -1.07 3.81
C TYR A 196 -8.22 -0.37 3.29
N LEU A 197 -9.06 0.18 4.18
CA LEU A 197 -10.25 0.94 3.78
C LEU A 197 -9.87 2.23 3.06
N TRP A 198 -8.66 2.76 3.28
CA TRP A 198 -8.15 3.89 2.52
C TRP A 198 -8.25 3.69 1.01
N ALA A 199 -8.02 2.46 0.53
CA ALA A 199 -8.13 2.10 -0.87
C ALA A 199 -9.53 2.30 -1.47
N ILE A 200 -10.58 2.44 -0.67
CA ILE A 200 -11.94 2.71 -1.15
C ILE A 200 -12.07 4.15 -1.61
N TRP A 201 -11.44 5.08 -0.89
CA TRP A 201 -11.50 6.52 -1.18
C TRP A 201 -10.37 7.00 -2.10
N ASP A 202 -9.27 6.25 -2.18
CA ASP A 202 -8.12 6.59 -3.01
C ASP A 202 -8.42 6.27 -4.49
N GLN A 203 -8.74 7.30 -5.26
CA GLN A 203 -8.97 7.17 -6.70
C GLN A 203 -7.88 7.91 -7.46
N PRO A 204 -7.49 7.46 -8.65
CA PRO A 204 -8.04 6.31 -9.41
C PRO A 204 -7.42 4.96 -9.04
N LEU A 205 -6.27 4.91 -8.35
CA LEU A 205 -5.45 3.71 -8.21
C LEU A 205 -5.90 2.77 -7.09
N HIS A 206 -6.86 3.19 -6.26
CA HIS A 206 -7.34 2.38 -5.13
C HIS A 206 -6.21 1.83 -4.25
N GLN A 207 -5.22 2.69 -3.94
CA GLN A 207 -4.06 2.34 -3.15
C GLN A 207 -4.42 2.24 -1.66
N ALA A 208 -3.98 1.19 -1.00
CA ALA A 208 -3.94 1.18 0.46
C ALA A 208 -2.91 2.18 0.97
N LEU A 209 -2.98 2.56 2.24
CA LEU A 209 -2.11 3.60 2.79
C LEU A 209 -0.61 3.29 2.58
N HIS A 210 -0.22 2.05 2.81
CA HIS A 210 1.17 1.61 2.59
C HIS A 210 1.57 1.58 1.10
N ASP A 211 0.63 1.33 0.19
CA ASP A 211 0.86 1.40 -1.26
C ASP A 211 1.10 2.85 -1.68
N ARG A 212 0.27 3.76 -1.19
CA ARG A 212 0.38 5.18 -1.49
C ARG A 212 1.71 5.80 -1.03
N PHE A 213 2.14 5.51 0.20
CA PHE A 213 3.41 5.99 0.72
C PHE A 213 4.64 5.37 0.04
N ALA A 214 4.51 4.17 -0.50
CA ALA A 214 5.59 3.49 -1.23
C ALA A 214 5.57 3.78 -2.74
N GLY A 215 4.54 4.44 -3.28
CA GLY A 215 4.37 4.67 -4.71
C GLY A 215 4.14 3.38 -5.49
N THR A 216 3.39 2.43 -4.92
CA THR A 216 3.13 1.11 -5.51
C THR A 216 1.65 0.88 -5.70
N VAL A 217 1.29 -0.06 -6.57
CA VAL A 217 -0.10 -0.46 -6.82
C VAL A 217 -0.19 -1.98 -6.93
N VAL A 218 -1.37 -2.53 -6.62
CA VAL A 218 -1.62 -3.98 -6.73
C VAL A 218 -2.46 -4.26 -7.97
N ILE A 219 -1.92 -5.06 -8.88
CA ILE A 219 -2.55 -5.46 -10.13
C ILE A 219 -3.03 -6.92 -10.09
N ASP A 220 -3.92 -7.24 -11.02
CA ASP A 220 -4.41 -8.60 -11.27
C ASP A 220 -3.67 -9.21 -12.46
N ASP A 221 -2.72 -10.11 -12.21
CA ASP A 221 -1.89 -10.75 -13.25
C ASP A 221 -2.66 -11.70 -14.17
N ARG A 222 -3.94 -11.97 -13.87
CA ARG A 222 -4.78 -12.88 -14.68
C ARG A 222 -5.49 -12.15 -15.82
N VAL A 223 -5.50 -10.83 -15.78
CA VAL A 223 -6.04 -10.04 -16.87
C VAL A 223 -4.93 -9.96 -17.92
N GLU A 224 -5.04 -10.76 -18.98
CA GLU A 224 -4.18 -10.63 -20.16
C GLU A 224 -4.47 -9.26 -20.78
N TYR A 225 -3.41 -8.49 -21.04
CA TYR A 225 -3.53 -7.31 -21.89
C TYR A 225 -3.86 -7.84 -23.29
N GLU A 226 -5.04 -7.53 -23.80
CA GLU A 226 -5.31 -7.65 -25.22
C GLU A 226 -4.40 -6.61 -25.89
N GLU A 227 -3.27 -7.06 -26.43
CA GLU A 227 -2.42 -6.24 -27.30
C GLU A 227 -3.23 -6.00 -28.58
N GLU A 228 -3.77 -4.78 -28.74
CA GLU A 228 -4.36 -4.29 -29.97
C GLU A 228 -3.27 -3.93 -31.00
#